data_555a040db8a6defc303855d6aef7188c
#
_entry.id   555a040db8a6defc303855d6aef7188c
#
_cell.length_a   1.000
_cell.length_b   1.000
_cell.length_c   1.000
_cell.angle_alpha   90.00
_cell.angle_beta   90.00
_cell.angle_gamma   90.00
#
_symmetry.space_group_name_H-M   'P 1'
#
loop_
_entity.id
_entity.type
_entity.pdbx_description
1 polymer ?
#
loop_
_entity_poly.entity_id
_entity_poly.type
_entity_poly.pdbx_seq_one_letter_code
_entity_poly.pdbx_strand_id
1 'polypeptide(L)'
;MPTYPETRLTRALREGEFPVIVSLARHDLDLATAAIGAGAFAIKIHLNAYHRATGTTFGSFGEERPFLERLATLGVPLLVMVGQETVPSPQELDVLADLGFEGFNIYFTDMQPHLLQSRLRPIPALGEASTDEDLQRILDIPGAMMEASVASFADYGKPLDETDLARYRTITDKAGIPVIAPSQKKFVPDDVQRLRAAGIAAPLLGVIVTGTTPESMRAAVTPIVAAARRWR
;
A
#
# COMPACT_ATOMS: atom_id res chain seq x y z
N MET A 1 1.26 15.84 19.71
CA MET A 1 0.86 14.94 18.63
C MET A 1 2.10 14.42 17.97
N PRO A 2 2.21 13.15 17.61
CA PRO A 2 3.40 12.65 16.91
C PRO A 2 3.57 13.39 15.58
N THR A 3 4.73 13.98 15.36
CA THR A 3 5.13 14.52 14.05
C THR A 3 5.90 13.42 13.33
N TYR A 4 5.31 12.89 12.26
CA TYR A 4 5.99 11.88 11.45
C TYR A 4 7.06 12.56 10.58
N PRO A 5 8.30 12.03 10.52
CA PRO A 5 9.34 12.57 9.65
C PRO A 5 8.92 12.48 8.18
N GLU A 6 9.46 13.38 7.35
CA GLU A 6 9.32 13.24 5.91
C GLU A 6 10.08 11.99 5.46
N THR A 7 9.39 11.12 4.72
CA THR A 7 9.95 9.89 4.15
C THR A 7 10.18 10.06 2.65
N ARG A 8 10.87 9.10 2.00
CA ARG A 8 11.04 9.14 0.54
C ARG A 8 9.70 9.08 -0.18
N LEU A 9 8.76 8.25 0.31
CA LEU A 9 7.42 8.14 -0.28
C LEU A 9 6.65 9.46 -0.14
N THR A 10 6.60 10.05 1.06
CA THR A 10 5.87 11.31 1.25
C THR A 10 6.50 12.48 0.50
N ARG A 11 7.82 12.48 0.32
CA ARG A 11 8.50 13.48 -0.51
C ARG A 11 8.09 13.34 -1.97
N ALA A 12 8.14 12.13 -2.53
CA ALA A 12 7.72 11.88 -3.91
C ALA A 12 6.27 12.32 -4.16
N LEU A 13 5.36 12.00 -3.21
CA LEU A 13 3.96 12.43 -3.29
C LEU A 13 3.82 13.97 -3.26
N ARG A 14 4.54 14.65 -2.37
CA ARG A 14 4.55 16.10 -2.25
C ARG A 14 5.11 16.80 -3.50
N GLU A 15 6.08 16.18 -4.15
CA GLU A 15 6.68 16.66 -5.41
C GLU A 15 5.82 16.36 -6.64
N GLY A 16 4.62 15.78 -6.45
CA GLY A 16 3.68 15.49 -7.53
C GLY A 16 4.05 14.26 -8.36
N GLU A 17 5.01 13.45 -7.88
CA GLU A 17 5.29 12.15 -8.50
C GLU A 17 4.10 11.20 -8.33
N PHE A 18 4.05 10.16 -9.18
CA PHE A 18 3.05 9.10 -9.10
C PHE A 18 3.76 7.76 -8.82
N PRO A 19 4.23 7.54 -7.56
CA PRO A 19 5.04 6.39 -7.22
C PRO A 19 4.23 5.10 -7.28
N VAL A 20 4.72 4.11 -8.03
CA VAL A 20 4.10 2.79 -8.09
C VAL A 20 4.58 1.95 -6.91
N ILE A 21 3.66 1.53 -6.05
CA ILE A 21 3.92 0.65 -4.91
C ILE A 21 3.58 -0.78 -5.32
N VAL A 22 4.39 -1.75 -4.91
CA VAL A 22 4.11 -3.18 -5.16
C VAL A 22 3.93 -3.91 -3.84
N SER A 23 2.79 -4.60 -3.69
CA SER A 23 2.52 -5.50 -2.57
C SER A 23 2.91 -6.92 -2.93
N LEU A 24 3.79 -7.53 -2.14
CA LEU A 24 4.25 -8.89 -2.39
C LEU A 24 3.16 -9.93 -2.09
N ALA A 25 3.00 -10.89 -2.99
CA ALA A 25 2.06 -12.00 -2.84
C ALA A 25 2.45 -12.99 -1.72
N ARG A 26 3.74 -13.06 -1.41
CA ARG A 26 4.38 -13.82 -0.34
C ARG A 26 5.74 -13.19 -0.01
N HIS A 27 6.33 -13.55 1.11
CA HIS A 27 7.66 -13.11 1.50
C HIS A 27 8.73 -13.85 0.67
N ASP A 28 9.14 -13.21 -0.43
CA ASP A 28 10.04 -13.76 -1.42
C ASP A 28 10.92 -12.63 -2.00
N LEU A 29 12.23 -12.73 -1.81
CA LEU A 29 13.18 -11.72 -2.28
C LEU A 29 13.32 -11.66 -3.80
N ASP A 30 13.05 -12.76 -4.50
CA ASP A 30 13.07 -12.76 -5.96
C ASP A 30 11.90 -11.95 -6.51
N LEU A 31 10.72 -12.03 -5.86
CA LEU A 31 9.59 -11.16 -6.18
C LEU A 31 9.89 -9.68 -5.87
N ALA A 32 10.49 -9.40 -4.71
CA ALA A 32 10.88 -8.03 -4.36
C ALA A 32 11.90 -7.46 -5.36
N THR A 33 12.94 -8.23 -5.68
CA THR A 33 13.97 -7.85 -6.65
C THR A 33 13.38 -7.65 -8.05
N ALA A 34 12.44 -8.51 -8.46
CA ALA A 34 11.75 -8.38 -9.73
C ALA A 34 10.90 -7.10 -9.81
N ALA A 35 10.18 -6.76 -8.73
CA ALA A 35 9.38 -5.54 -8.65
C ALA A 35 10.27 -4.29 -8.72
N ILE A 36 11.36 -4.26 -7.94
CA ILE A 36 12.33 -3.15 -7.94
C ILE A 36 12.99 -3.01 -9.31
N GLY A 37 13.45 -4.11 -9.91
CA GLY A 37 14.02 -4.11 -11.26
C GLY A 37 13.04 -3.67 -12.35
N ALA A 38 11.72 -3.84 -12.14
CA ALA A 38 10.66 -3.33 -13.00
C ALA A 38 10.35 -1.83 -12.74
N GLY A 39 10.99 -1.22 -11.72
CA GLY A 39 10.88 0.20 -11.41
C GLY A 39 9.86 0.54 -10.32
N ALA A 40 9.40 -0.43 -9.53
CA ALA A 40 8.59 -0.16 -8.34
C ALA A 40 9.31 0.85 -7.45
N PHE A 41 8.58 1.86 -6.97
CA PHE A 41 9.10 2.88 -6.06
C PHE A 41 9.23 2.37 -4.63
N ALA A 42 8.23 1.61 -4.18
CA ALA A 42 8.15 1.07 -2.83
C ALA A 42 7.64 -0.37 -2.84
N ILE A 43 8.01 -1.13 -1.80
CA ILE A 43 7.52 -2.49 -1.56
C ILE A 43 6.64 -2.49 -0.31
N LYS A 44 5.46 -3.11 -0.41
CA LYS A 44 4.57 -3.40 0.73
C LYS A 44 4.58 -4.89 1.03
N ILE A 45 4.65 -5.23 2.30
CA ILE A 45 4.55 -6.61 2.82
C ILE A 45 3.41 -6.71 3.84
N HIS A 46 3.13 -7.92 4.31
CA HIS A 46 2.09 -8.20 5.31
C HIS A 46 2.67 -8.93 6.51
N LEU A 47 2.11 -8.70 7.69
CA LEU A 47 2.33 -9.46 8.91
C LEU A 47 0.99 -9.86 9.52
N ASN A 48 0.94 -10.94 10.29
CA ASN A 48 -0.23 -11.37 11.07
C ASN A 48 -1.55 -11.41 10.27
N ALA A 49 -1.51 -11.78 9.01
CA ALA A 49 -2.68 -11.67 8.15
C ALA A 49 -2.86 -12.87 7.23
N TYR A 50 -4.10 -13.27 7.04
CA TYR A 50 -4.47 -14.11 5.92
C TYR A 50 -4.83 -13.24 4.72
N HIS A 51 -4.03 -13.31 3.67
CA HIS A 51 -4.23 -12.53 2.46
C HIS A 51 -5.17 -13.29 1.49
N ARG A 52 -6.44 -12.90 1.48
CA ARG A 52 -7.50 -13.59 0.75
C ARG A 52 -7.21 -13.79 -0.75
N ALA A 53 -6.63 -12.79 -1.42
CA ALA A 53 -6.38 -12.87 -2.86
C ALA A 53 -5.25 -13.84 -3.26
N THR A 54 -4.33 -14.17 -2.32
CA THR A 54 -3.24 -15.12 -2.56
C THR A 54 -3.44 -16.47 -1.89
N GLY A 55 -4.36 -16.55 -0.90
CA GLY A 55 -4.47 -17.70 -0.01
C GLY A 55 -3.26 -17.88 0.93
N THR A 56 -2.41 -16.84 1.06
CA THR A 56 -1.19 -16.87 1.87
C THR A 56 -1.49 -16.40 3.29
N THR A 57 -1.01 -17.15 4.29
CA THR A 57 -0.94 -16.69 5.67
C THR A 57 0.44 -16.10 5.91
N PHE A 58 0.50 -14.86 6.35
CA PHE A 58 1.73 -14.18 6.76
C PHE A 58 1.90 -14.30 8.27
N GLY A 59 3.10 -14.64 8.69
CA GLY A 59 3.48 -14.86 10.08
C GLY A 59 3.58 -13.55 10.88
N SER A 60 3.89 -13.74 12.16
CA SER A 60 4.20 -12.66 13.09
C SER A 60 5.53 -11.97 12.71
N PHE A 61 5.78 -10.80 13.31
CA PHE A 61 7.07 -10.11 13.16
C PHE A 61 8.26 -11.04 13.49
N GLY A 62 8.16 -11.82 14.56
CA GLY A 62 9.24 -12.72 14.97
C GLY A 62 9.53 -13.83 13.97
N GLU A 63 8.50 -14.42 13.37
CA GLU A 63 8.63 -15.44 12.33
C GLU A 63 9.20 -14.89 11.04
N GLU A 64 8.80 -13.67 10.66
CA GLU A 64 9.15 -13.04 9.38
C GLU A 64 10.44 -12.20 9.47
N ARG A 65 10.98 -11.96 10.65
CA ARG A 65 12.13 -11.09 10.89
C ARG A 65 13.33 -11.36 9.97
N PRO A 66 13.75 -12.62 9.72
CA PRO A 66 14.87 -12.89 8.82
C PRO A 66 14.62 -12.40 7.37
N PHE A 67 13.37 -12.47 6.90
CA PHE A 67 12.98 -11.92 5.61
C PHE A 67 13.00 -10.39 5.62
N LEU A 68 12.44 -9.76 6.68
CA LEU A 68 12.36 -8.30 6.81
C LEU A 68 13.75 -7.66 6.81
N GLU A 69 14.70 -8.23 7.55
CA GLU A 69 16.09 -7.78 7.61
C GLU A 69 16.77 -7.83 6.22
N ARG A 70 16.55 -8.90 5.46
CA ARG A 70 17.06 -9.03 4.09
C ARG A 70 16.36 -8.07 3.11
N LEU A 71 15.04 -7.90 3.23
CA LEU A 71 14.27 -6.97 2.40
C LEU A 71 14.77 -5.52 2.60
N ALA A 72 15.07 -5.14 3.83
CA ALA A 72 15.59 -3.81 4.17
C ALA A 72 16.89 -3.47 3.43
N THR A 73 17.74 -4.48 3.13
CA THR A 73 18.99 -4.25 2.38
C THR A 73 18.80 -3.88 0.92
N LEU A 74 17.59 -4.05 0.36
CA LEU A 74 17.31 -3.70 -1.05
C LEU A 74 17.19 -2.19 -1.28
N GLY A 75 17.15 -1.37 -0.23
CA GLY A 75 17.32 0.08 -0.30
C GLY A 75 16.17 0.86 -0.94
N VAL A 76 14.95 0.31 -0.99
CA VAL A 76 13.71 0.99 -1.43
C VAL A 76 12.82 1.35 -0.24
N PRO A 77 11.88 2.31 -0.36
CA PRO A 77 10.85 2.53 0.64
C PRO A 77 10.07 1.26 0.95
N LEU A 78 9.85 0.98 2.23
CA LEU A 78 9.13 -0.19 2.70
C LEU A 78 7.85 0.21 3.43
N LEU A 79 6.76 -0.49 3.17
CA LEU A 79 5.49 -0.37 3.87
C LEU A 79 5.09 -1.74 4.43
N VAL A 80 4.38 -1.75 5.54
CA VAL A 80 3.90 -2.99 6.16
C VAL A 80 2.40 -2.93 6.47
N MET A 81 1.65 -3.91 6.03
CA MET A 81 0.32 -4.21 6.57
C MET A 81 0.54 -5.02 7.84
N VAL A 82 0.20 -4.43 8.99
CA VAL A 82 0.64 -4.95 10.28
C VAL A 82 -0.21 -6.09 10.85
N GLY A 83 -1.36 -6.33 10.28
CA GLY A 83 -2.25 -7.41 10.73
C GLY A 83 -3.71 -6.99 10.77
N GLN A 84 -4.49 -7.75 11.47
CA GLN A 84 -5.91 -7.53 11.73
C GLN A 84 -6.15 -7.53 13.25
N GLU A 85 -6.63 -8.63 13.84
CA GLU A 85 -6.82 -8.74 15.29
C GLU A 85 -5.48 -8.74 16.06
N THR A 86 -4.46 -9.39 15.48
CA THR A 86 -3.09 -9.40 16.02
C THR A 86 -2.23 -8.40 15.25
N VAL A 87 -1.50 -7.56 15.95
CA VAL A 87 -0.58 -6.57 15.40
C VAL A 87 0.75 -6.58 16.15
N PRO A 88 1.85 -6.06 15.58
CA PRO A 88 3.13 -5.96 16.27
C PRO A 88 3.05 -5.11 17.54
N SER A 89 3.84 -5.49 18.54
CA SER A 89 4.06 -4.71 19.75
C SER A 89 4.75 -3.37 19.46
N PRO A 90 4.73 -2.39 20.40
CA PRO A 90 5.46 -1.14 20.23
C PRO A 90 6.96 -1.34 19.94
N GLN A 91 7.59 -2.32 20.59
CA GLN A 91 9.01 -2.64 20.39
C GLN A 91 9.28 -3.19 18.97
N GLU A 92 8.39 -4.03 18.45
CA GLU A 92 8.50 -4.56 17.08
C GLU A 92 8.27 -3.47 16.03
N LEU A 93 7.37 -2.51 16.29
CA LEU A 93 7.18 -1.33 15.44
C LEU A 93 8.42 -0.44 15.41
N ASP A 94 9.10 -0.29 16.53
CA ASP A 94 10.38 0.44 16.59
C ASP A 94 11.46 -0.25 15.75
N VAL A 95 11.56 -1.58 15.82
CA VAL A 95 12.50 -2.35 14.98
C VAL A 95 12.14 -2.21 13.49
N LEU A 96 10.87 -2.27 13.12
CA LEU A 96 10.44 -2.03 11.74
C LEU A 96 10.87 -0.63 11.25
N ALA A 97 10.71 0.41 12.08
CA ALA A 97 11.17 1.75 11.74
C ALA A 97 12.70 1.82 11.60
N ASP A 98 13.47 1.14 12.44
CA ASP A 98 14.93 1.05 12.35
C ASP A 98 15.40 0.28 11.10
N LEU A 99 14.63 -0.69 10.63
CA LEU A 99 14.84 -1.38 9.36
C LEU A 99 14.50 -0.52 8.13
N GLY A 100 13.97 0.68 8.32
CA GLY A 100 13.66 1.60 7.22
C GLY A 100 12.25 1.47 6.65
N PHE A 101 11.33 0.83 7.37
CA PHE A 101 9.92 0.92 7.02
C PHE A 101 9.42 2.34 7.23
N GLU A 102 8.70 2.89 6.25
CA GLU A 102 8.26 4.28 6.23
C GLU A 102 6.82 4.45 6.74
N GLY A 103 6.01 3.40 6.67
CA GLY A 103 4.62 3.46 7.09
C GLY A 103 4.00 2.08 7.35
N PHE A 104 2.94 2.09 8.15
CA PHE A 104 2.13 0.91 8.40
C PHE A 104 0.71 1.08 7.84
N ASN A 105 0.18 -0.02 7.30
CA ASN A 105 -1.18 -0.12 6.81
C ASN A 105 -1.99 -1.08 7.69
N ILE A 106 -3.25 -0.75 7.91
CA ILE A 106 -4.22 -1.59 8.61
C ILE A 106 -5.63 -1.14 8.21
N TYR A 107 -6.62 -2.03 8.19
CA TYR A 107 -8.01 -1.59 8.08
C TYR A 107 -8.36 -0.70 9.27
N PHE A 108 -9.07 0.41 8.98
CA PHE A 108 -9.37 1.40 10.04
C PHE A 108 -10.13 0.78 11.21
N THR A 109 -11.01 -0.18 10.93
CA THR A 109 -11.76 -0.93 11.94
C THR A 109 -10.91 -1.75 12.92
N ASP A 110 -9.70 -2.11 12.49
CA ASP A 110 -8.76 -2.93 13.28
C ASP A 110 -7.66 -2.08 13.94
N MET A 111 -7.73 -0.73 13.78
CA MET A 111 -6.75 0.21 14.30
C MET A 111 -6.65 0.16 15.82
N GLN A 112 -5.47 -0.16 16.33
CA GLN A 112 -5.18 -0.16 17.77
C GLN A 112 -4.43 1.14 18.18
N PRO A 113 -4.74 1.73 19.35
CA PRO A 113 -4.19 3.04 19.75
C PRO A 113 -2.66 3.14 19.78
N HIS A 114 -1.95 2.05 20.13
CA HIS A 114 -0.50 2.07 20.20
C HIS A 114 0.18 2.18 18.83
N LEU A 115 -0.49 1.75 17.74
CA LEU A 115 0.03 1.90 16.38
C LEU A 115 0.25 3.37 16.02
N LEU A 116 -0.65 4.26 16.48
CA LEU A 116 -0.55 5.70 16.25
C LEU A 116 0.56 6.38 17.06
N GLN A 117 1.17 5.66 18.01
CA GLN A 117 2.31 6.14 18.80
C GLN A 117 3.65 5.73 18.19
N SER A 118 3.65 4.90 17.16
CA SER A 118 4.85 4.44 16.48
C SER A 118 5.50 5.57 15.64
N ARG A 119 6.74 5.36 15.24
CA ARG A 119 7.47 6.23 14.29
C ARG A 119 7.04 6.00 12.83
N LEU A 120 6.31 4.93 12.56
CA LEU A 120 5.80 4.59 11.23
C LEU A 120 4.58 5.47 10.90
N ARG A 121 4.55 6.00 9.70
CA ARG A 121 3.41 6.80 9.23
C ARG A 121 2.15 5.95 9.09
N PRO A 122 1.01 6.35 9.66
CA PRO A 122 -0.24 5.61 9.50
C PRO A 122 -0.80 5.71 8.08
N ILE A 123 -1.22 4.56 7.55
CA ILE A 123 -1.90 4.41 6.26
C ILE A 123 -3.17 3.57 6.49
N PRO A 124 -4.15 4.08 7.26
CA PRO A 124 -5.38 3.34 7.46
C PRO A 124 -6.10 3.06 6.14
N ALA A 125 -6.69 1.87 6.01
CA ALA A 125 -7.45 1.48 4.85
C ALA A 125 -8.96 1.64 5.09
N LEU A 126 -9.63 2.32 4.15
CA LEU A 126 -11.07 2.21 3.99
C LEU A 126 -11.40 0.88 3.33
N GLY A 127 -12.32 0.10 3.91
CA GLY A 127 -12.85 -1.11 3.33
C GLY A 127 -14.13 -0.87 2.50
N GLU A 128 -14.65 -1.93 1.91
CA GLU A 128 -15.90 -1.91 1.13
C GLU A 128 -17.08 -1.36 1.93
N ALA A 129 -17.18 -1.73 3.21
CA ALA A 129 -18.27 -1.36 4.11
C ALA A 129 -18.01 -0.08 4.91
N SER A 130 -16.90 0.62 4.67
CA SER A 130 -16.57 1.85 5.40
C SER A 130 -17.55 2.97 5.09
N THR A 131 -17.82 3.78 6.12
CA THR A 131 -18.77 4.89 6.10
C THR A 131 -18.06 6.25 5.90
N ASP A 132 -18.85 7.31 5.67
CA ASP A 132 -18.32 8.68 5.68
C ASP A 132 -17.77 9.07 7.06
N GLU A 133 -18.31 8.51 8.15
CA GLU A 133 -17.78 8.71 9.50
C GLU A 133 -16.40 8.08 9.66
N ASP A 134 -16.20 6.86 9.12
CA ASP A 134 -14.88 6.22 9.13
C ASP A 134 -13.87 7.04 8.34
N LEU A 135 -14.26 7.57 7.18
CA LEU A 135 -13.43 8.49 6.40
C LEU A 135 -13.03 9.71 7.26
N GLN A 136 -13.99 10.38 7.88
CA GLN A 136 -13.70 11.56 8.72
C GLN A 136 -12.73 11.23 9.86
N ARG A 137 -12.92 10.11 10.54
CA ARG A 137 -12.03 9.67 11.62
C ARG A 137 -10.60 9.34 11.14
N ILE A 138 -10.46 8.85 9.90
CA ILE A 138 -9.13 8.70 9.26
C ILE A 138 -8.50 10.06 9.01
N LEU A 139 -9.26 11.03 8.53
CA LEU A 139 -8.77 12.40 8.26
C LEU A 139 -8.33 13.12 9.52
N ASP A 140 -8.90 12.77 10.67
CA ASP A 140 -8.52 13.32 11.98
C ASP A 140 -7.19 12.76 12.50
N ILE A 141 -6.61 11.73 11.85
CA ILE A 141 -5.29 11.17 12.21
C ILE A 141 -4.18 12.07 11.64
N PRO A 142 -3.39 12.76 12.50
CA PRO A 142 -2.35 13.67 12.03
C PRO A 142 -1.31 12.96 11.15
N GLY A 143 -1.03 13.54 10.00
CA GLY A 143 0.02 13.04 9.09
C GLY A 143 -0.28 11.71 8.41
N ALA A 144 -1.52 11.20 8.47
CA ALA A 144 -1.92 9.99 7.77
C ALA A 144 -1.84 10.16 6.25
N MET A 145 -1.61 9.06 5.55
CA MET A 145 -2.07 8.78 4.20
C MET A 145 -3.24 7.81 4.29
N MET A 146 -3.88 7.46 3.20
CA MET A 146 -5.00 6.52 3.23
C MET A 146 -4.92 5.51 2.11
N GLU A 147 -5.32 4.26 2.35
CA GLU A 147 -5.55 3.25 1.31
C GLU A 147 -7.05 3.10 1.06
N ALA A 148 -7.48 3.24 -0.20
CA ALA A 148 -8.88 3.10 -0.59
C ALA A 148 -9.17 1.67 -1.08
N SER A 149 -9.29 0.72 -0.14
CA SER A 149 -9.59 -0.72 -0.40
C SER A 149 -11.10 -0.96 -0.58
N VAL A 150 -11.71 -0.25 -1.49
CA VAL A 150 -13.18 -0.10 -1.56
C VAL A 150 -13.89 -1.01 -2.55
N ALA A 151 -13.19 -1.80 -3.35
CA ALA A 151 -13.83 -2.74 -4.25
C ALA A 151 -14.39 -3.96 -3.51
N SER A 152 -15.57 -4.45 -3.93
CA SER A 152 -16.11 -5.71 -3.44
C SER A 152 -15.20 -6.87 -3.84
N PHE A 153 -15.08 -7.86 -2.94
CA PHE A 153 -14.30 -9.06 -3.25
C PHE A 153 -14.82 -9.79 -4.51
N ALA A 154 -16.12 -9.73 -4.77
CA ALA A 154 -16.74 -10.28 -5.98
C ALA A 154 -16.28 -9.59 -7.28
N ASP A 155 -15.68 -8.41 -7.16
CA ASP A 155 -15.18 -7.61 -8.28
C ASP A 155 -13.67 -7.67 -8.47
N TYR A 156 -12.96 -8.42 -7.63
CA TYR A 156 -11.51 -8.60 -7.75
C TYR A 156 -11.15 -9.19 -9.11
N GLY A 157 -10.13 -8.57 -9.72
CA GLY A 157 -9.64 -8.98 -11.05
C GLY A 157 -10.48 -8.50 -12.24
N LYS A 158 -11.64 -7.90 -12.03
CA LYS A 158 -12.37 -7.23 -13.13
C LYS A 158 -11.61 -5.97 -13.58
N PRO A 159 -11.78 -5.54 -14.83
CA PRO A 159 -11.22 -4.26 -15.29
C PRO A 159 -11.71 -3.09 -14.43
N LEU A 160 -10.87 -2.06 -14.31
CA LEU A 160 -11.24 -0.79 -13.69
C LEU A 160 -12.26 -0.07 -14.57
N ASP A 161 -13.40 0.34 -14.02
CA ASP A 161 -14.48 1.00 -14.74
C ASP A 161 -14.76 2.42 -14.21
N GLU A 162 -15.70 3.12 -14.86
CA GLU A 162 -16.04 4.50 -14.47
C GLU A 162 -16.75 4.59 -13.11
N THR A 163 -17.42 3.54 -12.66
CA THR A 163 -18.03 3.49 -11.33
C THR A 163 -16.98 3.45 -10.25
N ASP A 164 -15.92 2.65 -10.45
CA ASP A 164 -14.77 2.60 -9.54
C ASP A 164 -14.08 3.97 -9.47
N LEU A 165 -13.86 4.61 -10.62
CA LEU A 165 -13.23 5.93 -10.69
C LEU A 165 -14.08 7.01 -10.04
N ALA A 166 -15.39 6.98 -10.21
CA ALA A 166 -16.31 7.91 -9.54
C ALA A 166 -16.24 7.74 -8.01
N ARG A 167 -16.14 6.48 -7.53
CA ARG A 167 -15.96 6.20 -6.11
C ARG A 167 -14.63 6.74 -5.58
N TYR A 168 -13.53 6.57 -6.32
CA TYR A 168 -12.24 7.16 -5.95
C TYR A 168 -12.32 8.69 -5.91
N ARG A 169 -12.92 9.36 -6.91
CA ARG A 169 -13.12 10.83 -6.91
C ARG A 169 -13.89 11.28 -5.66
N THR A 170 -14.98 10.60 -5.32
CA THR A 170 -15.75 10.93 -4.11
C THR A 170 -14.89 10.90 -2.85
N ILE A 171 -13.97 9.94 -2.74
CA ILE A 171 -13.06 9.82 -1.59
C ILE A 171 -11.99 10.91 -1.65
N THR A 172 -11.32 11.09 -2.79
CA THR A 172 -10.19 12.03 -2.93
C THR A 172 -10.64 13.48 -2.80
N ASP A 173 -11.83 13.83 -3.28
CA ASP A 173 -12.42 15.18 -3.14
C ASP A 173 -12.66 15.56 -1.66
N LYS A 174 -12.94 14.55 -0.81
CA LYS A 174 -13.14 14.75 0.63
C LYS A 174 -11.83 14.64 1.43
N ALA A 175 -10.86 13.87 0.94
CA ALA A 175 -9.76 13.41 1.77
C ALA A 175 -8.77 14.53 2.16
N GLY A 176 -8.33 15.35 1.23
CA GLY A 176 -7.28 16.35 1.49
C GLY A 176 -5.92 15.77 1.92
N ILE A 177 -5.78 14.45 1.96
CA ILE A 177 -4.56 13.69 2.24
C ILE A 177 -4.26 12.73 1.07
N PRO A 178 -3.02 12.24 0.92
CA PRO A 178 -2.70 11.30 -0.15
C PRO A 178 -3.51 10.00 -0.06
N VAL A 179 -4.18 9.62 -1.16
CA VAL A 179 -4.96 8.40 -1.28
C VAL A 179 -4.24 7.40 -2.17
N ILE A 180 -4.00 6.20 -1.66
CA ILE A 180 -3.40 5.07 -2.37
C ILE A 180 -4.51 4.14 -2.85
N ALA A 181 -4.51 3.76 -4.13
CA ALA A 181 -5.47 2.81 -4.68
C ALA A 181 -4.83 1.42 -4.82
N PRO A 182 -5.28 0.42 -4.03
CA PRO A 182 -4.83 -0.96 -4.21
C PRO A 182 -5.49 -1.58 -5.44
N SER A 183 -4.76 -2.41 -6.16
CA SER A 183 -5.25 -3.11 -7.35
C SER A 183 -6.14 -4.31 -7.03
N GLN A 184 -7.26 -4.03 -6.37
CA GLN A 184 -8.36 -4.98 -6.23
C GLN A 184 -9.00 -5.26 -7.61
N LYS A 185 -9.06 -4.26 -8.46
CA LYS A 185 -9.33 -4.36 -9.91
C LYS A 185 -8.04 -4.63 -10.68
N LYS A 186 -8.16 -5.18 -11.87
CA LYS A 186 -7.03 -5.47 -12.74
C LYS A 186 -6.57 -4.18 -13.44
N PHE A 187 -5.65 -3.45 -12.82
CA PHE A 187 -5.06 -2.25 -13.42
C PHE A 187 -4.19 -2.58 -14.63
N VAL A 188 -4.32 -1.77 -15.66
CA VAL A 188 -3.49 -1.79 -16.88
C VAL A 188 -2.80 -0.43 -17.07
N PRO A 189 -1.80 -0.31 -17.96
CA PRO A 189 -1.06 0.95 -18.14
C PRO A 189 -1.94 2.18 -18.43
N ASP A 190 -3.04 2.00 -19.16
CA ASP A 190 -3.97 3.10 -19.50
C ASP A 190 -4.77 3.59 -18.29
N ASP A 191 -4.90 2.77 -17.24
CA ASP A 191 -5.57 3.18 -16.01
C ASP A 191 -4.75 4.16 -15.17
N VAL A 192 -3.44 4.25 -15.38
CA VAL A 192 -2.56 5.18 -14.65
C VAL A 192 -3.06 6.62 -14.76
N GLN A 193 -3.38 7.07 -15.96
CA GLN A 193 -3.92 8.41 -16.18
C GLN A 193 -5.29 8.58 -15.54
N ARG A 194 -6.15 7.57 -15.66
CA ARG A 194 -7.52 7.58 -15.11
C ARG A 194 -7.51 7.65 -13.59
N LEU A 195 -6.65 6.86 -12.93
CA LEU A 195 -6.45 6.89 -11.48
C LEU A 195 -5.94 8.26 -11.02
N ARG A 196 -4.93 8.81 -11.70
CA ARG A 196 -4.40 10.15 -11.39
C ARG A 196 -5.47 11.23 -11.55
N ALA A 197 -6.27 11.18 -12.63
CA ALA A 197 -7.38 12.11 -12.86
C ALA A 197 -8.52 11.94 -11.84
N ALA A 198 -8.61 10.79 -11.18
CA ALA A 198 -9.51 10.54 -10.06
C ALA A 198 -8.91 10.97 -8.69
N GLY A 199 -7.79 11.71 -8.68
CA GLY A 199 -7.16 12.22 -7.46
C GLY A 199 -6.33 11.20 -6.68
N ILE A 200 -6.12 9.99 -7.21
CA ILE A 200 -5.25 8.99 -6.57
C ILE A 200 -3.81 9.49 -6.59
N ALA A 201 -3.13 9.35 -5.47
CA ALA A 201 -1.75 9.79 -5.27
C ALA A 201 -0.73 8.70 -5.66
N ALA A 202 -1.08 7.42 -5.48
CA ALA A 202 -0.23 6.29 -5.84
C ALA A 202 -1.06 5.02 -6.12
N PRO A 203 -0.77 4.25 -7.19
CA PRO A 203 -1.30 2.90 -7.35
C PRO A 203 -0.49 1.92 -6.50
N LEU A 204 -1.17 0.96 -5.87
CA LEU A 204 -0.56 -0.16 -5.16
C LEU A 204 -0.92 -1.45 -5.87
N LEU A 205 0.07 -2.07 -6.52
CA LEU A 205 -0.11 -3.26 -7.34
C LEU A 205 0.06 -4.52 -6.48
N GLY A 206 -1.02 -5.27 -6.32
CA GLY A 206 -1.04 -6.58 -5.66
C GLY A 206 -1.12 -7.72 -6.67
N VAL A 207 -1.28 -8.94 -6.16
CA VAL A 207 -1.27 -10.20 -6.91
C VAL A 207 -2.23 -10.25 -8.11
N ILE A 208 -3.36 -9.55 -8.02
CA ILE A 208 -4.35 -9.44 -9.11
C ILE A 208 -3.72 -8.90 -10.40
N VAL A 209 -2.74 -8.03 -10.27
CA VAL A 209 -1.99 -7.43 -11.39
C VAL A 209 -0.66 -8.13 -11.59
N THR A 210 0.10 -8.34 -10.52
CA THR A 210 1.50 -8.77 -10.58
C THR A 210 1.68 -10.28 -10.81
N GLY A 211 0.64 -11.08 -10.51
CA GLY A 211 0.81 -12.52 -10.42
C GLY A 211 1.74 -12.92 -9.27
N THR A 212 2.25 -14.15 -9.35
CA THR A 212 3.01 -14.80 -8.26
C THR A 212 4.44 -15.21 -8.64
N THR A 213 4.91 -14.87 -9.84
CA THR A 213 6.27 -15.19 -10.29
C THR A 213 7.07 -13.92 -10.62
N PRO A 214 8.42 -13.97 -10.57
CA PRO A 214 9.27 -12.85 -10.97
C PRO A 214 9.03 -12.38 -12.41
N GLU A 215 8.71 -13.29 -13.32
CA GLU A 215 8.41 -13.00 -14.73
C GLU A 215 7.11 -12.22 -14.87
N SER A 216 6.02 -12.71 -14.25
CA SER A 216 4.72 -12.04 -14.27
C SER A 216 4.80 -10.68 -13.58
N MET A 217 5.56 -10.57 -12.48
CA MET A 217 5.84 -9.32 -11.78
C MET A 217 6.46 -8.29 -12.73
N ARG A 218 7.55 -8.63 -13.41
CA ARG A 218 8.21 -7.73 -14.36
C ARG A 218 7.30 -7.35 -15.52
N ALA A 219 6.62 -8.33 -16.10
CA ALA A 219 5.72 -8.11 -17.23
C ALA A 219 4.57 -7.15 -16.91
N ALA A 220 4.04 -7.19 -15.68
CA ALA A 220 2.95 -6.33 -15.25
C ALA A 220 3.42 -4.95 -14.77
N VAL A 221 4.48 -4.89 -13.97
CA VAL A 221 4.92 -3.64 -13.30
C VAL A 221 5.62 -2.70 -14.27
N THR A 222 6.49 -3.21 -15.16
CA THR A 222 7.27 -2.35 -16.09
C THR A 222 6.40 -1.40 -16.93
N PRO A 223 5.34 -1.85 -17.62
CA PRO A 223 4.53 -0.95 -18.44
C PRO A 223 3.72 0.06 -17.62
N ILE A 224 3.26 -0.32 -16.41
CA ILE A 224 2.54 0.59 -15.50
C ILE A 224 3.49 1.68 -14.99
N VAL A 225 4.72 1.32 -14.58
CA VAL A 225 5.75 2.29 -14.18
C VAL A 225 6.12 3.21 -15.34
N ALA A 226 6.26 2.67 -16.55
CA ALA A 226 6.52 3.50 -17.74
C ALA A 226 5.38 4.50 -18.00
N ALA A 227 4.12 4.09 -17.82
CA ALA A 227 2.97 5.00 -17.92
C ALA A 227 3.00 6.07 -16.82
N ALA A 228 3.30 5.69 -15.57
CA ALA A 228 3.38 6.61 -14.44
C ALA A 228 4.45 7.71 -14.63
N ARG A 229 5.58 7.38 -15.27
CA ARG A 229 6.69 8.33 -15.53
C ARG A 229 6.43 9.34 -16.65
N ARG A 230 5.49 9.07 -17.57
CA ARG A 230 5.19 9.96 -18.70
C ARG A 230 4.53 11.27 -18.29
N TRP A 231 4.06 11.37 -17.06
CA TRP A 231 3.27 12.50 -16.55
C TRP A 231 4.00 13.31 -15.45
N ARG A 232 5.33 13.26 -15.44
CA ARG A 232 6.18 14.14 -14.61
C ARG A 232 6.26 15.54 -15.14
#